data_85c627aec9de12f2c6f03a5e466836f2
#
_entry.id   85c627aec9de12f2c6f03a5e466836f2
#
_cell.length_a   1.000
_cell.length_b   1.000
_cell.length_c   1.000
_cell.angle_alpha   90.00
_cell.angle_beta   90.00
_cell.angle_gamma   90.00
#
_symmetry.space_group_name_H-M   'P 1'
#
loop_
_entity.id
_entity.type
_entity.pdbx_description
1 polymer ?
#
loop_
_entity_poly.entity_id
_entity_poly.type
_entity_poly.pdbx_seq_one_letter_code
_entity_poly.pdbx_strand_id
1 'polypeptide(L)'
;FSYSFSDINTRYNDITVAFTNPDLNWETDRRRVFNQDSIDKFGRTPLDFVAVGALNFQDAIRSARYKLITGLTEKMTVTFKTNRLGAAVEPFQVILLGDNRLGFSFTGRIMATDPADKTVVYLRDPVYLEVGIDYQMNFQVPDPTSPSSYKIITIGIQEPTEAGLQKILFLDSDLPDDLPEFANFSLQQVNAGFGLPKPFRILSVKESDPDGDSYEITAIEANRYKWEYIDD
;
A
#
# COMPACT_ATOMS: atom_id res chain seq x y z
N PHE A 1 -14.20 0.71 -4.87
CA PHE A 1 -13.38 -0.11 -3.96
C PHE A 1 -14.26 -1.16 -3.29
N SER A 2 -13.81 -2.40 -3.29
CA SER A 2 -14.34 -3.52 -2.53
C SER A 2 -13.20 -4.09 -1.68
N TYR A 3 -13.45 -4.27 -0.40
CA TYR A 3 -12.46 -4.79 0.55
C TYR A 3 -12.89 -6.14 1.06
N SER A 4 -11.93 -7.06 1.15
CA SER A 4 -12.09 -8.34 1.81
C SER A 4 -10.95 -8.56 2.80
N PHE A 5 -11.27 -9.19 3.92
CA PHE A 5 -10.28 -9.50 4.94
C PHE A 5 -10.11 -11.01 5.01
N SER A 6 -8.86 -11.45 5.16
CA SER A 6 -8.59 -12.87 5.39
C SER A 6 -9.26 -13.34 6.68
N ASP A 7 -9.89 -14.50 6.64
CA ASP A 7 -10.46 -15.12 7.84
C ASP A 7 -9.34 -15.41 8.87
N ILE A 8 -9.66 -15.30 10.15
CA ILE A 8 -8.75 -15.61 11.25
C ILE A 8 -8.25 -17.07 11.18
N ASN A 9 -9.10 -17.97 10.71
CA ASN A 9 -8.78 -19.39 10.55
C ASN A 9 -7.80 -19.68 9.40
N THR A 10 -7.58 -18.72 8.49
CA THR A 10 -6.62 -18.83 7.40
C THR A 10 -5.30 -18.15 7.72
N ARG A 11 -5.17 -17.56 8.91
CA ARG A 11 -3.96 -16.89 9.38
C ARG A 11 -3.13 -17.86 10.22
N TYR A 12 -2.22 -18.54 9.55
CA TYR A 12 -1.33 -19.48 10.20
C TYR A 12 -0.36 -18.77 11.12
N ASN A 13 -0.23 -19.26 12.36
CA ASN A 13 0.68 -18.73 13.38
C ASN A 13 1.68 -19.77 13.90
N ASP A 14 1.62 -20.98 13.36
CA ASP A 14 2.51 -22.10 13.68
C ASP A 14 2.78 -22.88 12.40
N ILE A 15 3.98 -22.72 11.85
CA ILE A 15 4.35 -23.26 10.53
C ILE A 15 5.42 -24.32 10.69
N THR A 16 5.15 -25.52 10.18
CA THR A 16 6.13 -26.58 10.02
C THR A 16 6.55 -26.65 8.56
N VAL A 17 7.82 -26.42 8.28
CA VAL A 17 8.40 -26.53 6.94
C VAL A 17 9.20 -27.81 6.81
N ALA A 18 8.93 -28.59 5.78
CA ALA A 18 9.72 -29.71 5.36
C ALA A 18 10.62 -29.34 4.17
N PHE A 19 11.86 -29.79 4.15
CA PHE A 19 12.81 -29.56 3.08
C PHE A 19 13.75 -30.76 2.93
N THR A 20 14.43 -30.85 1.77
CA THR A 20 15.40 -31.90 1.52
C THR A 20 16.78 -31.50 2.04
N ASN A 21 17.33 -32.24 2.97
CA ASN A 21 18.63 -31.95 3.59
C ASN A 21 19.74 -32.81 3.04
N PRO A 22 20.71 -32.27 2.28
CA PRO A 22 21.84 -33.03 1.76
C PRO A 22 22.74 -33.66 2.85
N ASP A 23 22.85 -33.00 4.02
CA ASP A 23 23.65 -33.46 5.15
C ASP A 23 23.06 -34.72 5.82
N LEU A 24 21.77 -34.97 5.58
CA LEU A 24 21.05 -36.17 6.05
C LEU A 24 20.79 -37.15 4.90
N ASN A 25 21.73 -37.32 4.00
CA ASN A 25 21.59 -38.22 2.84
C ASN A 25 20.36 -37.95 1.97
N TRP A 26 20.01 -36.66 1.79
CA TRP A 26 18.83 -36.21 1.03
C TRP A 26 17.48 -36.59 1.65
N GLU A 27 17.48 -36.94 2.93
CA GLU A 27 16.23 -37.17 3.66
C GLU A 27 15.50 -35.86 3.94
N THR A 28 14.20 -36.00 4.22
CA THR A 28 13.36 -34.86 4.57
C THR A 28 13.60 -34.45 6.02
N ASP A 29 14.09 -33.23 6.22
CA ASP A 29 14.17 -32.60 7.53
C ASP A 29 12.97 -31.64 7.71
N ARG A 30 12.61 -31.36 8.97
CA ARG A 30 11.48 -30.50 9.33
C ARG A 30 11.89 -29.46 10.35
N ARG A 31 11.43 -28.25 10.15
CA ARG A 31 11.64 -27.13 11.07
C ARG A 31 10.32 -26.43 11.38
N ARG A 32 10.21 -25.90 12.58
CA ARG A 32 9.02 -25.21 13.05
C ARG A 32 9.33 -23.75 13.32
N VAL A 33 8.46 -22.86 12.83
CA VAL A 33 8.49 -21.40 13.06
C VAL A 33 7.11 -20.98 13.52
N PHE A 34 7.03 -20.25 14.63
CA PHE A 34 5.74 -19.84 15.21
C PHE A 34 5.82 -18.43 15.80
N ASN A 35 4.66 -17.81 16.00
CA ASN A 35 4.53 -16.56 16.71
C ASN A 35 3.71 -16.80 17.99
N GLN A 36 4.40 -16.73 19.15
CA GLN A 36 3.80 -17.05 20.44
C GLN A 36 2.68 -16.07 20.81
N ASP A 37 2.88 -14.77 20.58
CA ASP A 37 1.88 -13.73 20.90
C ASP A 37 0.58 -13.93 20.13
N SER A 38 0.67 -14.40 18.88
CA SER A 38 -0.48 -14.72 18.06
C SER A 38 -1.20 -16.00 18.56
N ILE A 39 -0.42 -17.00 18.97
CA ILE A 39 -0.97 -18.25 19.51
C ILE A 39 -1.74 -17.96 20.81
N ASP A 40 -1.19 -17.12 21.69
CA ASP A 40 -1.79 -16.78 22.98
C ASP A 40 -3.09 -15.98 22.82
N LYS A 41 -3.16 -15.14 21.77
CA LYS A 41 -4.35 -14.31 21.50
C LYS A 41 -5.47 -15.02 20.74
N PHE A 42 -5.11 -15.87 19.78
CA PHE A 42 -6.06 -16.40 18.78
C PHE A 42 -6.14 -17.93 18.76
N GLY A 43 -5.31 -18.59 19.57
CA GLY A 43 -5.15 -20.04 19.51
C GLY A 43 -4.17 -20.46 18.40
N ARG A 44 -3.83 -21.73 18.43
CA ARG A 44 -2.87 -22.31 17.48
C ARG A 44 -3.55 -22.64 16.14
N THR A 45 -3.04 -22.07 15.06
CA THR A 45 -3.47 -22.36 13.68
C THR A 45 -2.26 -22.89 12.88
N PRO A 46 -2.10 -24.23 12.79
CA PRO A 46 -0.92 -24.85 12.18
C PRO A 46 -1.00 -24.86 10.64
N LEU A 47 0.17 -24.79 10.00
CA LEU A 47 0.37 -25.03 8.58
C LEU A 47 1.61 -25.89 8.36
N ASP A 48 1.43 -26.99 7.65
CA ASP A 48 2.54 -27.81 7.17
C ASP A 48 2.74 -27.58 5.68
N PHE A 49 3.97 -27.29 5.24
CA PHE A 49 4.28 -27.17 3.81
C PHE A 49 5.69 -27.65 3.49
N VAL A 50 5.92 -27.93 2.22
CA VAL A 50 7.24 -28.33 1.70
C VAL A 50 7.88 -27.13 1.02
N ALA A 51 9.11 -26.75 1.45
CA ALA A 51 9.92 -25.74 0.79
C ALA A 51 10.63 -26.37 -0.40
N VAL A 52 9.97 -26.37 -1.54
CA VAL A 52 10.52 -26.92 -2.79
C VAL A 52 11.75 -26.12 -3.21
N GLY A 53 12.87 -26.83 -3.43
CA GLY A 53 14.13 -26.20 -3.83
C GLY A 53 15.02 -25.70 -2.68
N ALA A 54 14.54 -25.70 -1.44
CA ALA A 54 15.39 -25.44 -0.28
C ALA A 54 16.24 -26.68 0.04
N LEU A 55 17.56 -26.50 0.04
CA LEU A 55 18.54 -27.55 0.34
C LEU A 55 19.25 -27.31 1.68
N ASN A 56 18.94 -26.27 2.38
CA ASN A 56 19.45 -25.96 3.70
C ASN A 56 18.36 -25.47 4.64
N PHE A 57 18.61 -25.54 5.94
CA PHE A 57 17.63 -25.16 6.94
C PHE A 57 17.35 -23.65 6.95
N GLN A 58 18.31 -22.80 6.57
CA GLN A 58 18.15 -21.35 6.56
C GLN A 58 17.14 -20.92 5.50
N ASP A 59 17.23 -21.45 4.29
CA ASP A 59 16.27 -21.15 3.22
C ASP A 59 14.87 -21.68 3.56
N ALA A 60 14.81 -22.86 4.19
CA ALA A 60 13.55 -23.43 4.64
C ALA A 60 12.89 -22.55 5.72
N ILE A 61 13.66 -22.12 6.74
CA ILE A 61 13.17 -21.22 7.80
C ILE A 61 12.77 -19.87 7.22
N ARG A 62 13.56 -19.29 6.32
CA ARG A 62 13.24 -18.04 5.63
C ARG A 62 11.91 -18.11 4.88
N SER A 63 11.67 -19.22 4.19
CA SER A 63 10.40 -19.49 3.51
C SER A 63 9.23 -19.62 4.49
N ALA A 64 9.45 -20.25 5.63
CA ALA A 64 8.43 -20.38 6.69
C ALA A 64 8.12 -19.02 7.35
N ARG A 65 9.15 -18.25 7.69
CA ARG A 65 9.00 -16.88 8.21
C ARG A 65 8.26 -15.98 7.24
N TYR A 66 8.58 -16.06 5.94
CA TYR A 66 7.86 -15.32 4.90
C TYR A 66 6.35 -15.60 4.94
N LYS A 67 5.96 -16.89 5.00
CA LYS A 67 4.55 -17.27 5.09
C LYS A 67 3.90 -16.82 6.40
N LEU A 68 4.59 -16.97 7.52
CA LEU A 68 4.12 -16.58 8.84
C LEU A 68 3.84 -15.08 8.90
N ILE A 69 4.79 -14.25 8.50
CA ILE A 69 4.66 -12.78 8.54
C ILE A 69 3.61 -12.31 7.55
N THR A 70 3.56 -12.90 6.35
CA THR A 70 2.50 -12.61 5.37
C THR A 70 1.11 -12.85 5.96
N GLY A 71 0.88 -14.01 6.57
CA GLY A 71 -0.40 -14.34 7.19
C GLY A 71 -0.77 -13.43 8.36
N LEU A 72 0.22 -12.95 9.12
CA LEU A 72 0.00 -12.09 10.27
C LEU A 72 -0.20 -10.62 9.91
N THR A 73 0.43 -10.11 8.85
CA THR A 73 0.49 -8.68 8.53
C THR A 73 -0.31 -8.29 7.28
N GLU A 74 -0.35 -9.13 6.26
CA GLU A 74 -1.02 -8.83 4.98
C GLU A 74 -2.45 -9.40 4.99
N LYS A 75 -3.39 -8.66 5.63
CA LYS A 75 -4.73 -9.17 5.97
C LYS A 75 -5.83 -8.68 5.04
N MET A 76 -5.61 -7.57 4.36
CA MET A 76 -6.62 -6.89 3.59
C MET A 76 -6.35 -7.03 2.10
N THR A 77 -7.35 -7.49 1.37
CA THR A 77 -7.35 -7.49 -0.09
C THR A 77 -8.33 -6.44 -0.58
N VAL A 78 -7.94 -5.67 -1.56
CA VAL A 78 -8.77 -4.65 -2.19
C VAL A 78 -8.94 -4.96 -3.67
N THR A 79 -10.16 -4.77 -4.17
CA THR A 79 -10.47 -4.79 -5.60
C THR A 79 -11.09 -3.45 -5.97
N PHE A 80 -10.55 -2.81 -6.99
CA PHE A 80 -11.04 -1.53 -7.47
C PHE A 80 -10.93 -1.42 -8.98
N LYS A 81 -11.74 -0.53 -9.55
CA LYS A 81 -11.69 -0.20 -10.97
C LYS A 81 -10.98 1.13 -11.17
N THR A 82 -10.17 1.19 -12.21
CA THR A 82 -9.47 2.40 -12.64
C THR A 82 -9.61 2.53 -14.16
N ASN A 83 -9.31 3.72 -14.67
CA ASN A 83 -9.29 4.01 -16.10
C ASN A 83 -8.00 3.46 -16.75
N ARG A 84 -7.61 4.02 -17.89
CA ARG A 84 -6.39 3.66 -18.64
C ARG A 84 -5.09 3.68 -17.82
N LEU A 85 -5.05 4.34 -16.65
CA LEU A 85 -3.92 4.25 -15.73
C LEU A 85 -3.68 2.82 -15.25
N GLY A 86 -4.71 1.97 -15.26
CA GLY A 86 -4.57 0.55 -14.93
C GLY A 86 -3.70 -0.24 -15.91
N ALA A 87 -3.57 0.22 -17.16
CA ALA A 87 -2.69 -0.40 -18.15
C ALA A 87 -1.19 -0.22 -17.84
N ALA A 88 -0.85 0.79 -17.03
CA ALA A 88 0.54 1.11 -16.69
C ALA A 88 1.07 0.34 -15.47
N VAL A 89 0.22 -0.45 -14.79
CA VAL A 89 0.60 -1.20 -13.60
C VAL A 89 0.68 -2.69 -13.88
N GLU A 90 1.65 -3.35 -13.27
CA GLU A 90 1.92 -4.76 -13.47
C GLU A 90 1.70 -5.56 -12.18
N PRO A 91 1.37 -6.87 -12.28
CA PRO A 91 1.34 -7.75 -11.12
C PRO A 91 2.67 -7.69 -10.33
N PHE A 92 2.58 -7.81 -9.01
CA PHE A 92 3.67 -7.72 -8.02
C PHE A 92 4.21 -6.31 -7.74
N GLN A 93 3.87 -5.29 -8.50
CA GLN A 93 4.19 -3.91 -8.13
C GLN A 93 3.47 -3.49 -6.85
N VAL A 94 4.11 -2.62 -6.07
CA VAL A 94 3.52 -2.03 -4.86
C VAL A 94 3.00 -0.64 -5.21
N ILE A 95 1.71 -0.44 -4.96
CA ILE A 95 1.03 0.84 -5.11
C ILE A 95 0.66 1.41 -3.74
N LEU A 96 0.58 2.71 -3.65
CA LEU A 96 0.01 3.40 -2.50
C LEU A 96 -1.47 3.67 -2.77
N LEU A 97 -2.33 3.11 -1.94
CA LEU A 97 -3.78 3.26 -2.05
C LEU A 97 -4.30 4.22 -0.99
N GLY A 98 -4.99 5.27 -1.43
CA GLY A 98 -5.77 6.15 -0.58
C GLY A 98 -7.26 5.92 -0.79
N ASP A 99 -8.01 5.72 0.27
CA ASP A 99 -9.47 5.63 0.24
C ASP A 99 -10.08 6.43 1.39
N ASN A 100 -10.83 7.45 1.03
CA ASN A 100 -11.51 8.36 1.97
C ASN A 100 -12.46 7.62 2.91
N ARG A 101 -13.06 6.52 2.46
CA ARG A 101 -14.03 5.75 3.25
C ARG A 101 -13.41 5.01 4.42
N LEU A 102 -12.13 4.67 4.30
CA LEU A 102 -11.37 3.98 5.34
C LEU A 102 -10.39 4.92 6.07
N GLY A 103 -10.48 6.24 5.83
CA GLY A 103 -9.63 7.22 6.47
C GLY A 103 -8.15 7.13 6.09
N PHE A 104 -7.82 6.49 4.97
CA PHE A 104 -6.42 6.35 4.55
C PHE A 104 -5.86 7.64 3.97
N SER A 105 -6.66 8.38 3.19
CA SER A 105 -6.36 9.71 2.67
C SER A 105 -7.55 10.24 1.88
N PHE A 106 -7.62 11.55 1.70
CA PHE A 106 -8.49 12.14 0.68
C PHE A 106 -7.75 12.18 -0.64
N THR A 107 -8.43 11.82 -1.72
CA THR A 107 -7.88 11.93 -3.07
C THR A 107 -8.79 12.81 -3.92
N GLY A 108 -8.19 13.55 -4.82
CA GLY A 108 -8.95 14.46 -5.68
C GLY A 108 -8.10 14.97 -6.84
N ARG A 109 -8.65 15.96 -7.53
CA ARG A 109 -7.95 16.67 -8.62
C ARG A 109 -7.89 18.15 -8.32
N ILE A 110 -6.77 18.74 -8.69
CA ILE A 110 -6.64 20.19 -8.77
C ILE A 110 -7.49 20.67 -9.95
N MET A 111 -8.20 21.77 -9.76
CA MET A 111 -8.94 22.42 -10.83
C MET A 111 -8.14 23.54 -11.46
N ALA A 112 -7.44 24.30 -10.63
CA ALA A 112 -6.57 25.38 -11.05
C ALA A 112 -5.54 25.70 -9.96
N THR A 113 -4.48 26.39 -10.33
CA THR A 113 -3.52 27.05 -9.44
C THR A 113 -3.63 28.55 -9.65
N ASP A 114 -3.31 29.35 -8.63
CA ASP A 114 -3.30 30.80 -8.81
C ASP A 114 -2.07 31.20 -9.66
N PRO A 115 -2.24 31.92 -10.78
CA PRO A 115 -1.10 32.34 -11.62
C PRO A 115 -0.14 33.31 -10.92
N ALA A 116 -0.62 34.05 -9.93
CA ALA A 116 0.16 35.02 -9.19
C ALA A 116 0.80 34.43 -7.93
N ASP A 117 0.23 33.36 -7.38
CA ASP A 117 0.70 32.72 -6.14
C ASP A 117 0.63 31.21 -6.27
N LYS A 118 1.77 30.57 -6.54
CA LYS A 118 1.90 29.11 -6.70
C LYS A 118 1.64 28.31 -5.42
N THR A 119 1.44 28.98 -4.30
CA THR A 119 1.05 28.32 -3.04
C THR A 119 -0.46 28.09 -2.94
N VAL A 120 -1.27 28.70 -3.81
CA VAL A 120 -2.75 28.63 -3.77
C VAL A 120 -3.26 27.60 -4.77
N VAL A 121 -4.04 26.64 -4.27
CA VAL A 121 -4.60 25.55 -5.06
C VAL A 121 -6.11 25.53 -4.96
N TYR A 122 -6.78 25.48 -6.11
CA TYR A 122 -8.22 25.30 -6.22
C TYR A 122 -8.54 23.84 -6.48
N LEU A 123 -9.35 23.24 -5.60
CA LEU A 123 -9.74 21.83 -5.72
C LEU A 123 -11.02 21.68 -6.54
N ARG A 124 -11.13 20.58 -7.27
CA ARG A 124 -12.37 20.20 -7.95
C ARG A 124 -13.47 19.90 -6.94
N ASP A 125 -13.17 19.04 -6.00
CA ASP A 125 -14.08 18.62 -4.93
C ASP A 125 -13.55 19.12 -3.59
N PRO A 126 -14.41 19.68 -2.72
CA PRO A 126 -13.97 20.22 -1.44
C PRO A 126 -13.52 19.09 -0.51
N VAL A 127 -12.52 19.36 0.32
CA VAL A 127 -12.01 18.45 1.35
C VAL A 127 -12.32 19.00 2.73
N TYR A 128 -12.64 18.13 3.66
CA TYR A 128 -12.89 18.54 5.05
C TYR A 128 -11.57 18.60 5.81
N LEU A 129 -11.26 19.75 6.38
CA LEU A 129 -10.09 19.97 7.23
C LEU A 129 -10.52 20.38 8.63
N GLU A 130 -9.75 19.97 9.63
CA GLU A 130 -9.93 20.32 11.03
C GLU A 130 -8.79 21.26 11.48
N VAL A 131 -9.10 22.19 12.39
CA VAL A 131 -8.11 23.07 12.99
C VAL A 131 -7.24 22.28 13.99
N GLY A 132 -5.96 22.57 14.05
CA GLY A 132 -5.02 21.89 14.96
C GLY A 132 -4.50 20.55 14.41
N ILE A 133 -4.81 20.23 13.16
CA ILE A 133 -4.29 19.04 12.49
C ILE A 133 -3.40 19.45 11.33
N ASP A 134 -2.18 18.95 11.31
CA ASP A 134 -1.26 19.14 10.21
C ASP A 134 -1.63 18.25 9.03
N TYR A 135 -1.74 18.84 7.86
CA TYR A 135 -2.03 18.13 6.61
C TYR A 135 -0.91 18.29 5.61
N GLN A 136 -0.76 17.30 4.74
CA GLN A 136 0.13 17.39 3.58
C GLN A 136 -0.54 16.84 2.34
N MET A 137 -0.21 17.45 1.20
CA MET A 137 -0.64 17.01 -0.14
C MET A 137 0.49 16.29 -0.83
N ASN A 138 0.19 15.15 -1.44
CA ASN A 138 1.10 14.43 -2.32
C ASN A 138 0.62 14.56 -3.75
N PHE A 139 1.52 14.95 -4.64
CA PHE A 139 1.29 15.09 -6.07
C PHE A 139 2.10 14.05 -6.82
N GLN A 140 1.50 13.45 -7.84
CA GLN A 140 2.17 12.58 -8.76
C GLN A 140 2.62 13.37 -9.98
N VAL A 141 3.93 13.53 -10.14
CA VAL A 141 4.54 14.30 -11.21
C VAL A 141 5.35 13.37 -12.11
N PRO A 142 5.35 13.55 -13.44
CA PRO A 142 6.23 12.80 -14.33
C PRO A 142 7.69 12.92 -13.91
N ASP A 143 8.43 11.81 -13.91
CA ASP A 143 9.86 11.86 -13.64
C ASP A 143 10.62 12.24 -14.92
N PRO A 144 11.31 13.37 -14.94
CA PRO A 144 12.04 13.82 -16.14
C PRO A 144 13.19 12.87 -16.53
N THR A 145 13.65 12.03 -15.59
CA THR A 145 14.75 11.08 -15.84
C THR A 145 14.26 9.74 -16.41
N SER A 146 12.98 9.44 -16.29
CA SER A 146 12.38 8.19 -16.76
C SER A 146 10.96 8.43 -17.27
N PRO A 147 10.72 8.42 -18.60
CA PRO A 147 9.42 8.76 -19.19
C PRO A 147 8.24 7.89 -18.76
N SER A 148 8.50 6.72 -18.21
CA SER A 148 7.49 5.76 -17.71
C SER A 148 7.35 5.76 -16.19
N SER A 149 8.09 6.59 -15.47
CA SER A 149 8.03 6.66 -14.00
C SER A 149 7.45 7.99 -13.53
N TYR A 150 6.93 7.98 -12.30
CA TYR A 150 6.39 9.14 -11.63
C TYR A 150 7.10 9.34 -10.30
N LYS A 151 7.33 10.60 -9.98
CA LYS A 151 7.86 11.04 -8.69
C LYS A 151 6.71 11.58 -7.85
N ILE A 152 6.73 11.29 -6.56
CA ILE A 152 5.77 11.86 -5.61
C ILE A 152 6.43 13.07 -4.95
N ILE A 153 5.76 14.22 -5.03
CA ILE A 153 6.14 15.45 -4.34
C ILE A 153 5.15 15.66 -3.20
N THR A 154 5.66 15.88 -2.00
CA THR A 154 4.88 16.13 -0.79
C THR A 154 5.07 17.57 -0.36
N ILE A 155 3.96 18.29 -0.17
CA ILE A 155 3.92 19.69 0.27
C ILE A 155 2.97 19.79 1.46
N GLY A 156 3.38 20.48 2.53
CA GLY A 156 2.53 20.79 3.67
C GLY A 156 1.39 21.75 3.27
N ILE A 157 0.31 21.72 4.03
CA ILE A 157 -0.82 22.65 3.89
C ILE A 157 -0.82 23.54 5.12
N GLN A 158 -0.98 24.83 4.90
CA GLN A 158 -1.15 25.79 5.99
C GLN A 158 -2.41 25.45 6.80
N GLU A 159 -2.30 25.59 8.11
CA GLU A 159 -3.40 25.30 9.02
C GLU A 159 -4.67 26.08 8.62
N PRO A 160 -5.83 25.40 8.47
CA PRO A 160 -7.06 26.08 8.13
C PRO A 160 -7.49 26.99 9.28
N THR A 161 -7.98 28.17 8.95
CA THR A 161 -8.47 29.15 9.95
C THR A 161 -9.76 28.67 10.62
N GLU A 162 -10.56 27.87 9.92
CA GLU A 162 -11.81 27.29 10.42
C GLU A 162 -11.93 25.83 9.95
N ALA A 163 -12.51 25.00 10.82
CA ALA A 163 -12.83 23.62 10.46
C ALA A 163 -13.99 23.58 9.47
N GLY A 164 -13.86 22.78 8.42
CA GLY A 164 -14.94 22.66 7.43
C GLY A 164 -14.48 22.19 6.06
N LEU A 165 -15.42 22.25 5.12
CA LEU A 165 -15.17 21.91 3.73
C LEU A 165 -14.40 23.04 3.04
N GLN A 166 -13.16 22.79 2.68
CA GLN A 166 -12.27 23.72 2.01
C GLN A 166 -12.15 23.36 0.52
N LYS A 167 -12.32 24.34 -0.35
CA LYS A 167 -12.13 24.20 -1.79
C LYS A 167 -10.87 24.90 -2.29
N ILE A 168 -10.35 25.80 -1.48
CA ILE A 168 -9.09 26.52 -1.71
C ILE A 168 -8.13 26.12 -0.59
N LEU A 169 -6.96 25.68 -0.96
CA LEU A 169 -5.90 25.32 -0.01
C LEU A 169 -4.69 26.20 -0.22
N PHE A 170 -4.06 26.55 0.89
CA PHE A 170 -2.80 27.29 0.94
C PHE A 170 -1.69 26.31 1.30
N LEU A 171 -0.66 26.23 0.48
CA LEU A 171 0.46 25.34 0.65
C LEU A 171 1.61 26.05 1.38
N ASP A 172 2.45 25.30 2.06
CA ASP A 172 3.65 25.82 2.76
C ASP A 172 4.78 26.19 1.80
N SER A 173 4.73 25.69 0.56
CA SER A 173 5.72 26.00 -0.48
C SER A 173 5.10 25.98 -1.87
N ASP A 174 5.81 26.58 -2.81
CA ASP A 174 5.37 26.67 -4.20
C ASP A 174 5.20 25.28 -4.83
N LEU A 175 4.18 25.18 -5.68
CA LEU A 175 3.99 24.04 -6.54
C LEU A 175 5.10 23.92 -7.57
N PRO A 176 5.53 22.70 -7.92
CA PRO A 176 6.53 22.49 -8.96
C PRO A 176 6.00 22.93 -10.33
N ASP A 177 6.89 23.50 -11.17
CA ASP A 177 6.56 24.00 -12.51
C ASP A 177 6.14 22.90 -13.48
N ASP A 178 6.53 21.65 -13.21
CA ASP A 178 6.23 20.47 -14.01
C ASP A 178 4.94 19.76 -13.59
N LEU A 179 4.14 20.35 -12.69
CA LEU A 179 2.87 19.78 -12.28
C LEU A 179 1.87 19.83 -13.44
N PRO A 180 1.29 18.68 -13.84
CA PRO A 180 0.28 18.65 -14.89
C PRO A 180 -0.95 19.48 -14.55
N GLU A 181 -1.55 20.12 -15.53
CA GLU A 181 -2.87 20.72 -15.40
C GLU A 181 -3.86 19.62 -14.97
N PHE A 182 -4.70 19.91 -13.98
CA PHE A 182 -5.62 18.94 -13.35
C PHE A 182 -4.92 17.73 -12.68
N ALA A 183 -3.74 17.94 -12.12
CA ALA A 183 -2.99 16.90 -11.41
C ALA A 183 -3.84 16.22 -10.33
N ASN A 184 -3.64 14.91 -10.20
CA ASN A 184 -4.19 14.17 -9.08
C ASN A 184 -3.39 14.45 -7.81
N PHE A 185 -4.09 14.56 -6.69
CA PHE A 185 -3.46 14.66 -5.38
C PHE A 185 -4.03 13.64 -4.39
N SER A 186 -3.26 13.36 -3.37
CA SER A 186 -3.73 12.74 -2.14
C SER A 186 -3.41 13.63 -0.95
N LEU A 187 -4.40 13.83 -0.09
CA LEU A 187 -4.29 14.59 1.14
C LEU A 187 -4.18 13.62 2.32
N GLN A 188 -3.25 13.86 3.22
CA GLN A 188 -3.06 13.04 4.42
C GLN A 188 -2.78 13.91 5.64
N GLN A 189 -3.12 13.39 6.84
CA GLN A 189 -2.75 13.99 8.11
C GLN A 189 -1.32 13.57 8.48
N VAL A 190 -0.49 14.50 8.94
CA VAL A 190 0.94 14.26 9.20
C VAL A 190 1.16 13.37 10.42
N ASN A 191 0.39 13.56 11.49
CA ASN A 191 0.61 12.92 12.78
C ASN A 191 -0.48 11.92 13.21
N ALA A 192 -1.48 11.71 12.39
CA ALA A 192 -2.49 10.72 12.69
C ALA A 192 -2.05 9.35 12.15
N GLY A 193 -2.02 8.33 12.97
CA GLY A 193 -1.84 6.94 12.52
C GLY A 193 -2.98 6.45 11.59
N PHE A 194 -3.90 7.33 11.25
CA PHE A 194 -5.02 7.19 10.33
C PHE A 194 -4.83 8.20 9.18
N GLY A 195 -5.11 7.78 7.97
CA GLY A 195 -5.11 8.67 6.80
C GLY A 195 -3.92 8.55 5.87
N LEU A 196 -2.87 7.81 6.24
CA LEU A 196 -1.76 7.55 5.32
C LEU A 196 -2.18 6.56 4.23
N PRO A 197 -1.80 6.81 2.96
CA PRO A 197 -1.95 5.82 1.92
C PRO A 197 -1.26 4.53 2.32
N LYS A 198 -1.99 3.42 2.26
CA LYS A 198 -1.43 2.12 2.58
C LYS A 198 -0.78 1.48 1.36
N PRO A 199 0.35 0.79 1.54
CA PRO A 199 0.97 0.04 0.47
C PRO A 199 0.18 -1.24 0.20
N PHE A 200 -0.12 -1.48 -1.09
CA PHE A 200 -0.74 -2.69 -1.59
C PHE A 200 0.09 -3.26 -2.72
N ARG A 201 0.29 -4.57 -2.73
CA ARG A 201 0.92 -5.29 -3.82
C ARG A 201 -0.13 -5.82 -4.77
N ILE A 202 0.00 -5.52 -6.05
CA ILE A 202 -0.92 -5.96 -7.10
C ILE A 202 -0.82 -7.47 -7.26
N LEU A 203 -1.96 -8.15 -7.21
CA LEU A 203 -2.09 -9.58 -7.48
C LEU A 203 -2.50 -9.84 -8.92
N SER A 204 -3.44 -9.06 -9.43
CA SER A 204 -3.93 -9.20 -10.80
C SER A 204 -4.45 -7.89 -11.36
N VAL A 205 -4.28 -7.72 -12.66
CA VAL A 205 -4.85 -6.65 -13.47
C VAL A 205 -5.68 -7.31 -14.57
N LYS A 206 -6.94 -6.91 -14.71
CA LYS A 206 -7.86 -7.42 -15.71
C LYS A 206 -8.52 -6.25 -16.43
N GLU A 207 -8.60 -6.34 -17.74
CA GLU A 207 -9.49 -5.47 -18.50
C GLU A 207 -10.94 -5.74 -18.09
N SER A 208 -11.68 -4.72 -17.73
CA SER A 208 -13.08 -4.85 -17.33
C SER A 208 -14.06 -4.37 -18.40
N ASP A 209 -13.55 -3.77 -19.48
CA ASP A 209 -14.34 -3.28 -20.60
C ASP A 209 -13.71 -3.73 -21.93
N PRO A 210 -14.49 -4.22 -22.91
CA PRO A 210 -14.02 -4.59 -24.24
C PRO A 210 -13.30 -3.45 -25.01
N ASP A 211 -13.62 -2.20 -24.68
CA ASP A 211 -13.01 -1.02 -25.28
C ASP A 211 -11.65 -0.64 -24.66
N GLY A 212 -11.19 -1.38 -23.63
CA GLY A 212 -9.90 -1.19 -22.98
C GLY A 212 -9.77 0.10 -22.16
N ASP A 213 -10.90 0.73 -21.81
CA ASP A 213 -10.91 2.00 -21.08
C ASP A 213 -10.93 1.84 -19.56
N SER A 214 -11.24 0.64 -19.07
CA SER A 214 -11.29 0.37 -17.63
C SER A 214 -10.62 -0.95 -17.25
N TYR A 215 -9.91 -0.91 -16.13
CA TYR A 215 -9.17 -2.03 -15.56
C TYR A 215 -9.64 -2.31 -14.15
N GLU A 216 -9.81 -3.59 -13.84
CA GLU A 216 -10.06 -4.07 -12.50
C GLU A 216 -8.74 -4.58 -11.90
N ILE A 217 -8.33 -3.97 -10.79
CA ILE A 217 -7.10 -4.29 -10.09
C ILE A 217 -7.45 -4.94 -8.76
N THR A 218 -6.85 -6.11 -8.51
CA THR A 218 -6.89 -6.76 -7.20
C THR A 218 -5.51 -6.68 -6.57
N ALA A 219 -5.45 -6.17 -5.35
CA ALA A 219 -4.20 -6.00 -4.62
C ALA A 219 -4.35 -6.41 -3.15
N ILE A 220 -3.26 -6.88 -2.55
CA ILE A 220 -3.19 -7.26 -1.14
C ILE A 220 -2.33 -6.27 -0.38
N GLU A 221 -2.68 -5.99 0.86
CA GLU A 221 -1.89 -5.17 1.77
C GLU A 221 -0.43 -5.63 1.77
N ALA A 222 0.52 -4.69 1.68
CA ALA A 222 1.95 -4.99 1.65
C ALA A 222 2.66 -4.41 2.87
N ASN A 223 3.35 -5.26 3.61
CA ASN A 223 4.17 -4.79 4.73
C ASN A 223 5.57 -4.43 4.23
N ARG A 224 5.97 -3.14 4.38
CA ARG A 224 7.30 -2.65 3.97
C ARG A 224 8.44 -3.25 4.79
N TYR A 225 8.19 -3.55 6.06
CA TYR A 225 9.19 -4.07 7.00
C TYR A 225 9.26 -5.59 7.02
N LYS A 226 8.54 -6.27 6.14
CA LYS A 226 8.46 -7.72 6.09
C LYS A 226 9.82 -8.40 6.02
N TRP A 227 10.73 -7.84 5.23
CA TRP A 227 12.06 -8.42 5.01
C TRP A 227 12.97 -8.32 6.23
N GLU A 228 12.83 -7.27 7.04
CA GLU A 228 13.57 -7.15 8.30
C GLU A 228 13.25 -8.29 9.26
N TYR A 229 11.98 -8.69 9.35
CA TYR A 229 11.56 -9.83 10.19
C TYR A 229 11.89 -11.21 9.63
N ILE A 230 12.19 -11.30 8.33
CA ILE A 230 12.51 -12.59 7.69
C ILE A 230 13.99 -12.91 7.85
N ASP A 231 14.83 -11.89 7.80
CA ASP A 231 16.29 -12.02 7.78
C ASP A 231 16.92 -12.02 9.18
N ASP A 232 16.16 -11.67 10.24
CA ASP A 232 16.53 -11.83 11.65
C ASP A 232 16.44 -13.30 12.09
#